data_3d11d9271d2186d91760364a21f43d74
#
_entry.id   3d11d9271d2186d91760364a21f43d74
#
_cell.length_a   1.000
_cell.length_b   1.000
_cell.length_c   1.000
_cell.angle_alpha   90.00
_cell.angle_beta   90.00
_cell.angle_gamma   90.00
#
_symmetry.space_group_name_H-M   'P 1'
#
loop_
_entity.id
_entity.type
_entity.pdbx_description
1 polymer ?
#
loop_
_entity_poly.entity_id
_entity_poly.type
_entity_poly.pdbx_seq_one_letter_code
_entity_poly.pdbx_strand_id
1 'polypeptide(L)'
;EILIGLVGSEMCIRDRITADEETCMYGVNHLAPDTLTGDILLNFDNETMGEFVVGSAGGVNVTASISYKAVEADPADVAVRVTVKGLRGGHSGLEICEGRANANKLMARFLNMAIRENEARLASWKGGNMRNAIPREGEAVVTVPVDDVDELQGLVEYCTEMFAEEYRGVEENIVMTMERVDLPAAQVPEDIQDNVLDAIMACHDGVLRYIPSIPHIVETSSNLAIVNVTPERAEVLILARSSSESMMDYIGTMLESCFNMAGMKVEFSGRYGAWQPNFDSQITAQMVEIYKEMFDEEALVQVVHAGLECSLIGEVYPDMDLVSFGPTLRSPHTPDERCHIPSVAKFWVFLK
;
A
#
# COMPACT_ATOMS: atom_id res chain seq x y z
N GLU A 1 24.03 -21.10 19.36
CA GLU A 1 25.44 -21.36 18.89
C GLU A 1 25.88 -20.37 17.82
N ILE A 2 25.00 -19.82 17.00
CA ILE A 2 25.33 -18.81 15.98
C ILE A 2 25.66 -17.44 16.63
N LEU A 3 25.01 -17.10 17.74
CA LEU A 3 25.24 -15.88 18.52
C LEU A 3 26.62 -15.81 19.20
N ILE A 4 27.23 -16.94 19.51
CA ILE A 4 28.53 -17.00 20.22
C ILE A 4 29.69 -16.56 19.32
N GLY A 5 29.56 -16.62 17.99
CA GLY A 5 30.60 -16.22 17.05
C GLY A 5 30.71 -14.71 16.81
N LEU A 6 29.64 -13.94 17.12
CA LEU A 6 29.59 -12.48 16.99
C LEU A 6 29.99 -11.77 18.31
N VAL A 7 29.82 -12.46 19.43
CA VAL A 7 30.13 -11.94 20.76
C VAL A 7 31.60 -12.21 21.09
N GLY A 8 32.46 -11.22 20.95
CA GLY A 8 33.74 -11.43 21.59
C GLY A 8 34.97 -10.68 21.12
N SER A 9 34.90 -9.80 20.19
CA SER A 9 36.09 -9.05 19.81
C SER A 9 36.15 -7.60 20.34
N GLU A 10 35.00 -7.01 20.66
CA GLU A 10 34.98 -5.60 21.12
C GLU A 10 33.93 -5.41 22.22
N MET A 11 34.30 -4.73 23.30
CA MET A 11 33.44 -4.51 24.49
C MET A 11 32.21 -3.62 24.24
N CYS A 12 32.00 -3.11 23.03
CA CYS A 12 30.99 -2.10 22.71
C CYS A 12 29.88 -2.59 21.73
N ILE A 13 29.97 -3.82 21.23
CA ILE A 13 28.97 -4.39 20.33
C ILE A 13 27.93 -5.17 21.12
N ARG A 14 26.66 -4.92 20.79
CA ARG A 14 25.51 -5.64 21.33
C ARG A 14 24.61 -6.11 20.23
N ASP A 15 24.31 -7.42 20.22
CA ASP A 15 23.36 -8.01 19.30
C ASP A 15 21.97 -8.03 19.91
N ARG A 16 20.99 -7.71 19.08
CA ARG A 16 19.58 -7.80 19.43
C ARG A 16 18.82 -8.54 18.32
N ILE A 17 18.02 -9.52 18.71
CA ILE A 17 17.08 -10.20 17.83
C ILE A 17 15.69 -9.89 18.36
N THR A 18 14.84 -9.35 17.50
CA THR A 18 13.43 -9.07 17.77
C THR A 18 12.57 -10.25 17.31
N ALA A 19 11.35 -10.31 17.79
CA ALA A 19 10.41 -11.36 17.44
C ALA A 19 9.21 -10.78 16.70
N ASP A 20 8.64 -11.55 15.75
CA ASP A 20 7.37 -11.27 15.12
C ASP A 20 7.35 -9.93 14.32
N GLU A 21 8.45 -9.67 13.58
CA GLU A 21 8.57 -8.48 12.73
C GLU A 21 7.52 -8.51 11.61
N GLU A 22 7.42 -9.63 10.89
CA GLU A 22 6.62 -9.86 9.69
C GLU A 22 5.10 -9.69 9.90
N THR A 23 4.61 -9.86 11.12
CA THR A 23 3.18 -9.81 11.40
C THR A 23 2.75 -8.47 11.99
N CYS A 24 3.44 -7.99 13.01
CA CYS A 24 3.06 -6.76 13.72
C CYS A 24 4.20 -6.05 14.44
N MET A 25 5.45 -6.39 14.15
CA MET A 25 6.64 -5.83 14.80
C MET A 25 6.56 -5.90 16.34
N TYR A 26 6.00 -6.99 16.88
CA TYR A 26 5.71 -7.13 18.31
C TYR A 26 6.95 -6.92 19.19
N GLY A 27 8.08 -7.49 18.78
CA GLY A 27 9.31 -7.44 19.56
C GLY A 27 9.83 -6.02 19.75
N VAL A 28 9.80 -5.19 18.72
CA VAL A 28 10.28 -3.80 18.76
C VAL A 28 9.25 -2.88 19.41
N ASN A 29 7.95 -3.11 19.23
CA ASN A 29 6.89 -2.35 19.89
C ASN A 29 6.92 -2.46 21.43
N HIS A 30 7.58 -3.48 21.97
CA HIS A 30 7.74 -3.70 23.41
C HIS A 30 9.17 -3.42 23.90
N LEU A 31 9.97 -2.72 23.10
CA LEU A 31 11.33 -2.35 23.45
C LEU A 31 11.33 -1.26 24.53
N ALA A 32 11.92 -1.55 25.69
CA ALA A 32 12.03 -0.56 26.76
C ALA A 32 13.15 0.46 26.45
N PRO A 33 12.99 1.74 26.83
CA PRO A 33 13.93 2.83 26.50
C PRO A 33 15.37 2.67 27.01
N ASP A 34 15.61 1.74 27.92
CA ASP A 34 16.92 1.44 28.51
C ASP A 34 17.55 0.13 28.01
N THR A 35 16.91 -0.50 27.02
CA THR A 35 17.38 -1.79 26.49
C THR A 35 18.61 -1.66 25.60
N LEU A 36 18.63 -0.64 24.73
CA LEU A 36 19.76 -0.34 23.84
C LEU A 36 20.57 0.80 24.42
N THR A 37 21.90 0.67 24.41
CA THR A 37 22.84 1.63 24.98
C THR A 37 23.90 2.11 24.01
N GLY A 38 23.80 1.70 22.73
CA GLY A 38 24.70 2.12 21.65
C GLY A 38 24.26 3.43 21.02
N ASP A 39 25.21 4.15 20.43
CA ASP A 39 24.96 5.39 19.67
C ASP A 39 24.64 5.12 18.19
N ILE A 40 24.95 3.91 17.72
CA ILE A 40 24.77 3.48 16.32
C ILE A 40 24.01 2.17 16.32
N LEU A 41 23.06 2.03 15.39
CA LEU A 41 22.33 0.79 15.13
C LEU A 41 22.49 0.35 13.68
N LEU A 42 23.00 -0.86 13.50
CA LEU A 42 23.11 -1.55 12.24
C LEU A 42 21.96 -2.57 12.14
N ASN A 43 20.94 -2.27 11.36
CA ASN A 43 19.84 -3.19 11.08
C ASN A 43 20.15 -4.02 9.83
N PHE A 44 19.84 -5.32 9.85
CA PHE A 44 20.22 -6.26 8.78
C PHE A 44 19.04 -6.74 7.95
N ASP A 45 18.00 -5.94 7.90
CA ASP A 45 16.72 -6.28 7.28
C ASP A 45 16.57 -5.80 5.82
N ASN A 46 17.53 -5.06 5.28
CA ASN A 46 17.49 -4.69 3.87
C ASN A 46 17.83 -5.87 2.96
N GLU A 47 17.15 -5.97 1.84
CA GLU A 47 17.10 -7.13 0.96
C GLU A 47 17.99 -7.00 -0.30
N THR A 48 18.82 -5.97 -0.38
CA THR A 48 19.70 -5.75 -1.52
C THR A 48 21.11 -5.38 -1.07
N MET A 49 22.07 -6.24 -1.37
CA MET A 49 23.48 -5.96 -1.08
C MET A 49 23.97 -4.72 -1.84
N GLY A 50 24.61 -3.80 -1.12
CA GLY A 50 25.09 -2.53 -1.68
C GLY A 50 24.09 -1.38 -1.60
N GLU A 51 22.90 -1.61 -1.03
CA GLU A 51 21.95 -0.57 -0.69
C GLU A 51 21.98 -0.31 0.81
N PHE A 52 22.08 0.97 1.19
CA PHE A 52 22.03 1.46 2.56
C PHE A 52 20.78 2.30 2.75
N VAL A 53 19.85 1.78 3.54
CA VAL A 53 18.59 2.45 3.84
C VAL A 53 18.78 3.34 5.06
N VAL A 54 18.44 4.63 4.91
CA VAL A 54 18.61 5.68 5.93
C VAL A 54 17.29 6.32 6.33
N GLY A 55 16.19 5.74 5.91
CA GLY A 55 14.84 6.21 6.22
C GLY A 55 13.77 5.26 5.70
N SER A 56 12.60 5.27 6.31
CA SER A 56 11.46 4.47 5.91
C SER A 56 10.15 5.21 6.09
N ALA A 57 9.13 4.83 5.32
CA ALA A 57 7.80 5.40 5.50
C ALA A 57 7.09 4.79 6.71
N GLY A 58 6.45 5.65 7.50
CA GLY A 58 5.38 5.25 8.40
C GLY A 58 4.10 4.93 7.65
N GLY A 59 3.07 4.53 8.39
CA GLY A 59 1.78 4.21 7.80
C GLY A 59 0.61 4.47 8.73
N VAL A 60 -0.58 4.64 8.16
CA VAL A 60 -1.84 4.73 8.89
C VAL A 60 -2.97 4.08 8.10
N ASN A 61 -3.75 3.28 8.77
CA ASN A 61 -4.98 2.73 8.21
C ASN A 61 -6.12 3.74 8.34
N VAL A 62 -6.77 4.04 7.23
CA VAL A 62 -7.97 4.86 7.16
C VAL A 62 -9.15 3.97 6.79
N THR A 63 -10.21 3.98 7.59
CA THR A 63 -11.44 3.25 7.33
C THR A 63 -12.59 4.23 7.28
N ALA A 64 -13.23 4.36 6.11
CA ALA A 64 -14.44 5.14 5.95
C ALA A 64 -15.64 4.20 5.86
N SER A 65 -16.71 4.47 6.59
CA SER A 65 -17.90 3.62 6.59
C SER A 65 -19.20 4.39 6.81
N ILE A 66 -20.27 3.86 6.23
CA ILE A 66 -21.63 4.35 6.42
C ILE A 66 -22.59 3.16 6.43
N SER A 67 -23.57 3.19 7.33
CA SER A 67 -24.69 2.24 7.35
C SER A 67 -25.97 2.97 6.98
N TYR A 68 -26.82 2.30 6.22
CA TYR A 68 -28.05 2.84 5.69
C TYR A 68 -29.14 1.78 5.62
N LYS A 69 -30.34 2.18 5.32
CA LYS A 69 -31.44 1.25 5.09
C LYS A 69 -31.57 0.98 3.60
N ALA A 70 -31.44 -0.28 3.22
CA ALA A 70 -31.61 -0.71 1.84
C ALA A 70 -32.97 -0.31 1.24
N VAL A 71 -33.01 -0.15 -0.06
CA VAL A 71 -34.24 -0.02 -0.85
C VAL A 71 -34.48 -1.29 -1.65
N GLU A 72 -35.74 -1.59 -1.96
CA GLU A 72 -36.09 -2.74 -2.81
C GLU A 72 -35.62 -2.48 -4.24
N ALA A 73 -35.12 -3.53 -4.91
CA ALA A 73 -34.84 -3.49 -6.35
C ALA A 73 -36.16 -3.47 -7.14
N ASP A 74 -36.16 -2.78 -8.29
CA ASP A 74 -37.31 -2.81 -9.16
C ASP A 74 -37.45 -4.23 -9.78
N PRO A 75 -38.60 -4.92 -9.60
CA PRO A 75 -38.79 -6.26 -10.16
C PRO A 75 -38.82 -6.30 -11.70
N ALA A 76 -38.91 -5.14 -12.36
CA ALA A 76 -38.85 -5.02 -13.81
C ALA A 76 -37.40 -4.96 -14.33
N ASP A 77 -36.44 -4.69 -13.45
CA ASP A 77 -35.03 -4.59 -13.81
C ASP A 77 -34.36 -5.97 -14.00
N VAL A 78 -33.22 -5.93 -14.64
CA VAL A 78 -32.30 -7.06 -14.78
C VAL A 78 -31.05 -6.78 -13.95
N ALA A 79 -30.56 -7.81 -13.25
CA ALA A 79 -29.29 -7.68 -12.53
C ALA A 79 -28.14 -8.28 -13.33
N VAL A 80 -27.01 -7.57 -13.29
CA VAL A 80 -25.76 -8.01 -13.89
C VAL A 80 -24.60 -7.85 -12.91
N ARG A 81 -23.67 -8.80 -12.97
CA ARG A 81 -22.37 -8.70 -12.32
C ARG A 81 -21.35 -8.19 -13.33
N VAL A 82 -20.68 -7.12 -13.00
CA VAL A 82 -19.54 -6.61 -13.75
C VAL A 82 -18.27 -6.90 -12.96
N THR A 83 -17.26 -7.48 -13.60
CA THR A 83 -15.99 -7.84 -12.99
C THR A 83 -14.86 -7.16 -13.75
N VAL A 84 -13.96 -6.50 -13.03
CA VAL A 84 -12.66 -6.04 -13.54
C VAL A 84 -11.58 -6.97 -12.99
N LYS A 85 -10.67 -7.45 -13.84
CA LYS A 85 -9.60 -8.39 -13.49
C LYS A 85 -8.42 -8.32 -14.45
N GLY A 86 -7.37 -9.09 -14.15
CA GLY A 86 -6.19 -9.19 -15.00
C GLY A 86 -5.14 -8.10 -14.72
N LEU A 87 -5.33 -7.29 -13.68
CA LEU A 87 -4.36 -6.29 -13.27
C LEU A 87 -3.19 -6.95 -12.51
N ARG A 88 -2.01 -6.31 -12.57
CA ARG A 88 -0.80 -6.81 -11.90
C ARG A 88 -0.93 -6.78 -10.38
N GLY A 89 -1.55 -5.73 -9.83
CA GLY A 89 -1.53 -5.49 -8.40
C GLY A 89 -0.13 -5.18 -7.90
N GLY A 90 0.17 -5.48 -6.63
CA GLY A 90 1.50 -5.32 -6.06
C GLY A 90 1.49 -4.71 -4.66
N HIS A 91 2.69 -4.51 -4.08
CA HIS A 91 2.84 -3.92 -2.77
C HIS A 91 2.55 -2.41 -2.79
N SER A 92 1.66 -1.94 -1.92
CA SER A 92 1.19 -0.54 -1.88
C SER A 92 2.24 0.49 -1.43
N GLY A 93 3.42 0.06 -1.09
CA GLY A 93 4.57 0.91 -0.79
C GLY A 93 5.61 0.83 -1.91
N LEU A 94 6.25 -0.32 -2.07
CA LEU A 94 7.39 -0.48 -2.97
C LEU A 94 7.05 -0.28 -4.45
N GLU A 95 5.83 -0.66 -4.85
CA GLU A 95 5.40 -0.65 -6.26
C GLU A 95 4.35 0.43 -6.56
N ILE A 96 4.02 1.30 -5.59
CA ILE A 96 3.01 2.36 -5.74
C ILE A 96 3.40 3.39 -6.81
N CYS A 97 4.69 3.56 -7.07
CA CYS A 97 5.22 4.50 -8.08
C CYS A 97 5.26 3.92 -9.49
N GLU A 98 4.94 2.64 -9.68
CA GLU A 98 4.99 2.00 -11.00
C GLU A 98 3.80 2.34 -11.92
N GLY A 99 2.84 3.13 -11.45
CA GLY A 99 1.67 3.53 -12.24
C GLY A 99 0.70 2.38 -12.52
N ARG A 100 0.71 1.32 -11.68
CA ARG A 100 -0.22 0.18 -11.83
C ARG A 100 -1.65 0.61 -11.61
N ALA A 101 -2.57 -0.03 -12.32
CA ALA A 101 -3.99 0.22 -12.19
C ALA A 101 -4.54 -0.29 -10.85
N ASN A 102 -5.47 0.47 -10.28
CA ASN A 102 -6.24 0.09 -9.12
C ASN A 102 -7.64 -0.35 -9.54
N ALA A 103 -7.99 -1.63 -9.31
CA ALA A 103 -9.28 -2.19 -9.71
C ALA A 103 -10.48 -1.43 -9.14
N ASN A 104 -10.37 -0.89 -7.92
CA ASN A 104 -11.43 -0.10 -7.31
C ASN A 104 -11.63 1.23 -8.05
N LYS A 105 -10.55 1.88 -8.51
CA LYS A 105 -10.65 3.10 -9.31
C LYS A 105 -11.23 2.84 -10.70
N LEU A 106 -10.85 1.73 -11.34
CA LEU A 106 -11.43 1.35 -12.64
C LEU A 106 -12.92 1.02 -12.50
N MET A 107 -13.30 0.25 -11.48
CA MET A 107 -14.71 -0.05 -11.22
C MET A 107 -15.51 1.22 -10.88
N ALA A 108 -14.96 2.14 -10.09
CA ALA A 108 -15.62 3.42 -9.79
C ALA A 108 -15.91 4.23 -11.07
N ARG A 109 -14.95 4.28 -12.00
CA ARG A 109 -15.10 4.97 -13.29
C ARG A 109 -16.18 4.33 -14.14
N PHE A 110 -16.21 3.01 -14.23
CA PHE A 110 -17.26 2.27 -14.90
C PHE A 110 -18.63 2.56 -14.28
N LEU A 111 -18.77 2.40 -12.96
CA LEU A 111 -20.03 2.63 -12.24
C LEU A 111 -20.54 4.07 -12.41
N ASN A 112 -19.64 5.05 -12.41
CA ASN A 112 -20.01 6.45 -12.62
C ASN A 112 -20.66 6.67 -14.01
N MET A 113 -20.15 6.04 -15.07
CA MET A 113 -20.75 6.08 -16.39
C MET A 113 -22.04 5.28 -16.45
N ALA A 114 -22.07 4.06 -15.95
CA ALA A 114 -23.25 3.19 -15.95
C ALA A 114 -24.45 3.81 -15.23
N ILE A 115 -24.23 4.46 -14.09
CA ILE A 115 -25.30 5.13 -13.31
C ILE A 115 -25.84 6.35 -14.06
N ARG A 116 -24.96 7.12 -14.70
CA ARG A 116 -25.36 8.37 -15.38
C ARG A 116 -25.98 8.16 -16.75
N GLU A 117 -25.57 7.13 -17.48
CA GLU A 117 -25.91 6.93 -18.88
C GLU A 117 -26.92 5.78 -19.08
N ASN A 118 -26.93 4.78 -18.17
CA ASN A 118 -27.75 3.57 -18.30
C ASN A 118 -28.69 3.36 -17.10
N GLU A 119 -28.96 4.38 -16.30
CA GLU A 119 -29.84 4.32 -15.13
C GLU A 119 -29.49 3.15 -14.17
N ALA A 120 -28.22 2.72 -14.16
CA ALA A 120 -27.78 1.61 -13.33
C ALA A 120 -27.89 1.92 -11.84
N ARG A 121 -28.29 0.92 -11.05
CA ARG A 121 -28.40 1.03 -9.60
C ARG A 121 -27.48 0.01 -8.91
N LEU A 122 -26.69 0.46 -7.97
CA LEU A 122 -25.72 -0.39 -7.27
C LEU A 122 -26.41 -1.27 -6.21
N ALA A 123 -26.25 -2.58 -6.33
CA ALA A 123 -26.67 -3.52 -5.31
C ALA A 123 -25.52 -3.96 -4.39
N SER A 124 -24.33 -4.21 -4.95
CA SER A 124 -23.15 -4.55 -4.18
C SER A 124 -21.86 -4.25 -4.95
N TRP A 125 -20.76 -4.04 -4.22
CA TRP A 125 -19.43 -3.88 -4.80
C TRP A 125 -18.38 -4.46 -3.85
N LYS A 126 -17.48 -5.28 -4.36
CA LYS A 126 -16.31 -5.81 -3.66
C LYS A 126 -15.07 -5.65 -4.52
N GLY A 127 -14.01 -5.08 -3.96
CA GLY A 127 -12.73 -4.98 -4.64
C GLY A 127 -11.59 -4.93 -3.65
N GLY A 128 -10.53 -5.66 -3.97
CA GLY A 128 -9.36 -5.82 -3.09
C GLY A 128 -9.63 -6.68 -1.87
N ASN A 129 -8.56 -7.13 -1.24
CA ASN A 129 -8.61 -8.04 -0.08
C ASN A 129 -7.54 -7.77 0.99
N MET A 130 -6.53 -6.94 0.69
CA MET A 130 -5.43 -6.62 1.61
C MET A 130 -5.13 -5.12 1.57
N ARG A 131 -4.93 -4.50 2.75
CA ARG A 131 -4.65 -3.05 2.85
C ARG A 131 -3.31 -2.65 2.21
N ASN A 132 -2.31 -3.51 2.31
CA ASN A 132 -0.96 -3.26 1.78
C ASN A 132 -0.76 -3.73 0.34
N ALA A 133 -1.83 -4.13 -0.36
CA ALA A 133 -1.78 -4.53 -1.76
C ALA A 133 -2.60 -3.59 -2.65
N ILE A 134 -2.08 -3.26 -3.82
CA ILE A 134 -2.82 -2.59 -4.89
C ILE A 134 -3.86 -3.58 -5.41
N PRO A 135 -5.18 -3.26 -5.38
CA PRO A 135 -6.22 -4.20 -5.77
C PRO A 135 -6.16 -4.50 -7.26
N ARG A 136 -6.09 -5.79 -7.60
CA ARG A 136 -5.94 -6.29 -8.97
C ARG A 136 -7.23 -6.79 -9.60
N GLU A 137 -8.30 -6.88 -8.80
CA GLU A 137 -9.62 -7.34 -9.24
C GLU A 137 -10.73 -6.75 -8.37
N GLY A 138 -11.91 -6.65 -8.93
CA GLY A 138 -13.12 -6.23 -8.23
C GLY A 138 -14.37 -6.61 -9.00
N GLU A 139 -15.48 -6.72 -8.30
CA GLU A 139 -16.79 -7.02 -8.88
C GLU A 139 -17.87 -6.10 -8.31
N ALA A 140 -18.84 -5.73 -9.14
CA ALA A 140 -20.03 -5.03 -8.71
C ALA A 140 -21.27 -5.71 -9.28
N VAL A 141 -22.35 -5.74 -8.53
CA VAL A 141 -23.68 -6.12 -9.01
C VAL A 141 -24.50 -4.85 -9.13
N VAL A 142 -25.03 -4.63 -10.33
CA VAL A 142 -25.92 -3.50 -10.61
C VAL A 142 -27.24 -4.02 -11.19
N THR A 143 -28.33 -3.28 -10.98
CA THR A 143 -29.60 -3.47 -11.67
C THR A 143 -29.76 -2.38 -12.72
N VAL A 144 -30.36 -2.73 -13.85
CA VAL A 144 -30.63 -1.81 -14.98
C VAL A 144 -31.96 -2.15 -15.60
N PRO A 145 -32.65 -1.19 -16.25
CA PRO A 145 -33.80 -1.47 -17.09
C PRO A 145 -33.44 -2.53 -18.14
N VAL A 146 -34.38 -3.42 -18.44
CA VAL A 146 -34.11 -4.53 -19.39
C VAL A 146 -33.69 -4.04 -20.78
N ASP A 147 -34.18 -2.87 -21.20
CA ASP A 147 -33.88 -2.26 -22.50
C ASP A 147 -32.45 -1.69 -22.56
N ASP A 148 -31.81 -1.40 -21.42
CA ASP A 148 -30.48 -0.79 -21.34
C ASP A 148 -29.35 -1.82 -21.21
N VAL A 149 -29.66 -3.11 -21.12
CA VAL A 149 -28.67 -4.18 -20.95
C VAL A 149 -27.64 -4.23 -22.10
N ASP A 150 -28.07 -4.04 -23.33
CA ASP A 150 -27.18 -4.08 -24.52
C ASP A 150 -26.26 -2.83 -24.53
N GLU A 151 -26.75 -1.68 -24.12
CA GLU A 151 -25.95 -0.46 -24.00
C GLU A 151 -24.91 -0.60 -22.87
N LEU A 152 -25.30 -1.18 -21.74
CA LEU A 152 -24.37 -1.46 -20.63
C LEU A 152 -23.27 -2.47 -21.05
N GLN A 153 -23.60 -3.47 -21.88
CA GLN A 153 -22.61 -4.37 -22.44
C GLN A 153 -21.61 -3.60 -23.34
N GLY A 154 -22.09 -2.69 -24.16
CA GLY A 154 -21.25 -1.79 -24.97
C GLY A 154 -20.35 -0.90 -24.11
N LEU A 155 -20.84 -0.42 -22.96
CA LEU A 155 -20.04 0.36 -22.01
C LEU A 155 -18.92 -0.49 -21.36
N VAL A 156 -19.18 -1.76 -21.04
CA VAL A 156 -18.14 -2.70 -20.54
C VAL A 156 -17.03 -2.90 -21.56
N GLU A 157 -17.37 -3.08 -22.82
CA GLU A 157 -16.42 -3.22 -23.95
C GLU A 157 -15.60 -1.93 -24.13
N TYR A 158 -16.27 -0.79 -24.16
CA TYR A 158 -15.64 0.52 -24.27
C TYR A 158 -14.66 0.78 -23.10
N CYS A 159 -15.06 0.50 -21.85
CA CYS A 159 -14.20 0.65 -20.69
C CYS A 159 -12.98 -0.27 -20.75
N THR A 160 -13.15 -1.51 -21.22
CA THR A 160 -12.04 -2.46 -21.39
C THR A 160 -10.98 -1.89 -22.35
N GLU A 161 -11.41 -1.41 -23.52
CA GLU A 161 -10.50 -0.83 -24.52
C GLU A 161 -9.85 0.47 -24.01
N MET A 162 -10.62 1.35 -23.40
CA MET A 162 -10.14 2.62 -22.83
C MET A 162 -9.07 2.38 -21.75
N PHE A 163 -9.33 1.48 -20.80
CA PHE A 163 -8.37 1.18 -19.72
C PHE A 163 -7.12 0.47 -20.24
N ALA A 164 -7.25 -0.45 -21.21
CA ALA A 164 -6.12 -1.10 -21.84
C ALA A 164 -5.20 -0.09 -22.57
N GLU A 165 -5.78 0.95 -23.18
CA GLU A 165 -5.00 2.02 -23.83
C GLU A 165 -4.31 2.93 -22.79
N GLU A 166 -5.04 3.37 -21.74
CA GLU A 166 -4.51 4.25 -20.70
C GLU A 166 -3.34 3.64 -19.94
N TYR A 167 -3.38 2.33 -19.69
CA TYR A 167 -2.35 1.60 -18.95
C TYR A 167 -1.40 0.80 -19.84
N ARG A 168 -1.33 1.12 -21.13
CA ARG A 168 -0.45 0.45 -22.10
C ARG A 168 1.00 0.48 -21.64
N GLY A 169 1.65 -0.69 -21.59
CA GLY A 169 3.03 -0.86 -21.13
C GLY A 169 3.18 -1.07 -19.61
N VAL A 170 2.10 -0.90 -18.84
CA VAL A 170 2.06 -1.21 -17.41
C VAL A 170 1.17 -2.42 -17.14
N GLU A 171 -0.06 -2.40 -17.68
CA GLU A 171 -1.02 -3.49 -17.56
C GLU A 171 -1.26 -4.12 -18.93
N GLU A 172 -1.03 -5.43 -19.04
CA GLU A 172 -1.15 -6.13 -20.34
C GLU A 172 -2.46 -6.91 -20.49
N ASN A 173 -3.19 -7.16 -19.37
CA ASN A 173 -4.28 -8.12 -19.33
C ASN A 173 -5.56 -7.57 -18.69
N ILE A 174 -5.80 -6.25 -18.77
CA ILE A 174 -7.04 -5.66 -18.24
C ILE A 174 -8.23 -6.23 -19.01
N VAL A 175 -9.17 -6.82 -18.28
CA VAL A 175 -10.42 -7.34 -18.82
C VAL A 175 -11.56 -6.94 -17.92
N MET A 176 -12.63 -6.41 -18.51
CA MET A 176 -13.93 -6.31 -17.87
C MET A 176 -14.90 -7.32 -18.50
N THR A 177 -15.74 -7.91 -17.69
CA THR A 177 -16.76 -8.88 -18.12
C THR A 177 -18.08 -8.56 -17.46
N MET A 178 -19.18 -8.84 -18.14
CA MET A 178 -20.53 -8.73 -17.62
C MET A 178 -21.25 -10.07 -17.74
N GLU A 179 -21.97 -10.46 -16.71
CA GLU A 179 -22.82 -11.66 -16.71
C GLU A 179 -24.16 -11.36 -16.02
N ARG A 180 -25.25 -11.94 -16.51
CA ARG A 180 -26.56 -11.86 -15.83
C ARG A 180 -26.52 -12.68 -14.55
N VAL A 181 -27.10 -12.12 -13.49
CA VAL A 181 -27.25 -12.77 -12.18
C VAL A 181 -28.70 -12.68 -11.73
N ASP A 182 -29.04 -13.41 -10.67
CA ASP A 182 -30.37 -13.30 -10.06
C ASP A 182 -30.60 -11.87 -9.52
N LEU A 183 -31.81 -11.34 -9.71
CA LEU A 183 -32.17 -10.03 -9.24
C LEU A 183 -32.06 -9.98 -7.70
N PRO A 184 -31.24 -9.08 -7.13
CA PRO A 184 -31.14 -8.94 -5.68
C PRO A 184 -32.44 -8.37 -5.11
N ALA A 185 -32.80 -8.80 -3.90
CA ALA A 185 -34.01 -8.29 -3.24
C ALA A 185 -33.89 -6.81 -2.84
N ALA A 186 -32.66 -6.31 -2.72
CA ALA A 186 -32.38 -4.97 -2.24
C ALA A 186 -31.13 -4.37 -2.89
N GLN A 187 -31.08 -3.05 -2.93
CA GLN A 187 -29.99 -2.25 -3.48
C GLN A 187 -29.67 -1.04 -2.60
N VAL A 188 -28.57 -0.36 -2.91
CA VAL A 188 -28.12 0.85 -2.21
C VAL A 188 -29.10 2.00 -2.51
N PRO A 189 -29.50 2.83 -1.53
CA PRO A 189 -30.24 4.06 -1.80
C PRO A 189 -29.44 4.98 -2.74
N GLU A 190 -30.17 5.68 -3.62
CA GLU A 190 -29.56 6.49 -4.69
C GLU A 190 -28.61 7.57 -4.16
N ASP A 191 -29.06 8.32 -3.16
CA ASP A 191 -28.26 9.36 -2.52
C ASP A 191 -26.99 8.83 -1.85
N ILE A 192 -27.05 7.63 -1.29
CA ILE A 192 -25.89 6.95 -0.71
C ILE A 192 -24.95 6.41 -1.80
N GLN A 193 -25.51 5.79 -2.84
CA GLN A 193 -24.78 5.32 -4.01
C GLN A 193 -23.93 6.45 -4.60
N ASP A 194 -24.56 7.59 -4.88
CA ASP A 194 -23.92 8.74 -5.51
C ASP A 194 -22.83 9.31 -4.62
N ASN A 195 -23.12 9.54 -3.33
CA ASN A 195 -22.16 10.08 -2.38
C ASN A 195 -20.94 9.16 -2.18
N VAL A 196 -21.17 7.84 -2.02
CA VAL A 196 -20.08 6.86 -1.85
C VAL A 196 -19.24 6.75 -3.11
N LEU A 197 -19.88 6.73 -4.28
CA LEU A 197 -19.18 6.66 -5.56
C LEU A 197 -18.35 7.92 -5.82
N ASP A 198 -18.92 9.10 -5.60
CA ASP A 198 -18.23 10.38 -5.76
C ASP A 198 -17.03 10.49 -4.81
N ALA A 199 -17.16 10.00 -3.55
CA ALA A 199 -16.04 9.96 -2.61
C ALA A 199 -14.93 9.02 -3.09
N ILE A 200 -15.27 7.83 -3.59
CA ILE A 200 -14.28 6.87 -4.14
C ILE A 200 -13.62 7.44 -5.41
N MET A 201 -14.36 8.13 -6.26
CA MET A 201 -13.82 8.83 -7.43
C MET A 201 -12.84 9.94 -7.03
N ALA A 202 -13.19 10.75 -6.03
CA ALA A 202 -12.43 11.93 -5.60
C ALA A 202 -11.26 11.59 -4.67
N CYS A 203 -11.33 10.51 -3.88
CA CYS A 203 -10.28 10.18 -2.93
C CYS A 203 -8.94 9.94 -3.64
N HIS A 204 -7.88 10.35 -2.97
CA HIS A 204 -6.52 10.14 -3.48
C HIS A 204 -6.16 8.63 -3.51
N ASP A 205 -5.45 8.23 -4.56
CA ASP A 205 -4.89 6.89 -4.75
C ASP A 205 -3.58 7.02 -5.55
N GLY A 206 -2.53 6.31 -5.12
CA GLY A 206 -1.21 6.40 -5.74
C GLY A 206 -0.25 7.35 -5.01
N VAL A 207 0.75 7.87 -5.73
CA VAL A 207 1.76 8.80 -5.21
C VAL A 207 1.19 10.20 -5.10
N LEU A 208 1.21 10.77 -3.88
CA LEU A 208 0.86 12.18 -3.65
C LEU A 208 2.08 13.10 -3.83
N ARG A 209 3.24 12.66 -3.33
CA ARG A 209 4.46 13.48 -3.35
C ARG A 209 5.72 12.61 -3.37
N TYR A 210 6.74 13.09 -4.06
CA TYR A 210 8.11 12.58 -3.98
C TYR A 210 8.94 13.44 -3.03
N ILE A 211 10.05 12.88 -2.49
CA ILE A 211 10.99 13.65 -1.66
C ILE A 211 11.64 14.72 -2.54
N PRO A 212 11.50 16.04 -2.22
CA PRO A 212 11.98 17.09 -3.10
C PRO A 212 13.47 17.07 -3.40
N SER A 213 14.29 16.63 -2.44
CA SER A 213 15.75 16.50 -2.61
C SER A 213 16.14 15.22 -3.38
N ILE A 214 15.24 14.24 -3.49
CA ILE A 214 15.47 12.96 -4.17
C ILE A 214 14.22 12.59 -4.98
N PRO A 215 14.00 13.21 -6.13
CA PRO A 215 12.70 13.22 -6.82
C PRO A 215 12.25 11.88 -7.42
N HIS A 216 13.01 10.82 -7.29
CA HIS A 216 12.64 9.46 -7.65
C HIS A 216 12.17 8.60 -6.47
N ILE A 217 12.28 9.11 -5.23
CA ILE A 217 11.84 8.41 -4.02
C ILE A 217 10.48 8.96 -3.57
N VAL A 218 9.51 8.07 -3.41
CA VAL A 218 8.17 8.42 -2.91
C VAL A 218 8.26 8.87 -1.46
N GLU A 219 7.71 10.06 -1.17
CA GLU A 219 7.55 10.53 0.21
C GLU A 219 6.20 10.11 0.77
N THR A 220 5.12 10.39 0.03
CA THR A 220 3.75 10.23 0.51
C THR A 220 2.87 9.58 -0.55
N SER A 221 2.08 8.60 -0.13
CA SER A 221 1.13 7.89 -1.00
C SER A 221 -0.09 7.42 -0.23
N SER A 222 -1.14 7.04 -0.96
CA SER A 222 -2.26 6.26 -0.44
C SER A 222 -2.65 5.16 -1.41
N ASN A 223 -3.19 4.08 -0.88
CA ASN A 223 -3.70 2.95 -1.63
C ASN A 223 -5.17 2.73 -1.26
N LEU A 224 -6.08 2.94 -2.20
CA LEU A 224 -7.49 2.58 -2.10
C LEU A 224 -7.62 1.06 -2.16
N ALA A 225 -7.38 0.41 -1.03
CA ALA A 225 -7.10 -1.01 -0.94
C ALA A 225 -8.34 -1.89 -1.07
N ILE A 226 -9.38 -1.57 -0.31
CA ILE A 226 -10.57 -2.42 -0.23
C ILE A 226 -11.81 -1.54 -0.32
N VAL A 227 -12.75 -1.94 -1.17
CA VAL A 227 -14.12 -1.41 -1.21
C VAL A 227 -15.05 -2.57 -0.95
N ASN A 228 -15.98 -2.39 -0.03
CA ASN A 228 -17.03 -3.36 0.27
C ASN A 228 -18.35 -2.62 0.46
N VAL A 229 -19.23 -2.72 -0.54
CA VAL A 229 -20.58 -2.14 -0.52
C VAL A 229 -21.59 -3.28 -0.55
N THR A 230 -22.49 -3.26 0.40
CA THR A 230 -23.64 -4.16 0.52
C THR A 230 -24.92 -3.33 0.53
N PRO A 231 -26.12 -3.91 0.42
CA PRO A 231 -27.37 -3.14 0.49
C PRO A 231 -27.57 -2.33 1.79
N GLU A 232 -26.80 -2.60 2.84
CA GLU A 232 -26.99 -1.98 4.18
C GLU A 232 -25.77 -1.20 4.69
N ARG A 233 -24.61 -1.39 4.07
CA ARG A 233 -23.33 -0.79 4.52
C ARG A 233 -22.38 -0.58 3.36
N ALA A 234 -21.73 0.56 3.36
CA ALA A 234 -20.52 0.78 2.56
C ALA A 234 -19.30 0.96 3.48
N GLU A 235 -18.18 0.35 3.11
CA GLU A 235 -16.92 0.43 3.81
C GLU A 235 -15.76 0.53 2.80
N VAL A 236 -14.87 1.49 3.05
CA VAL A 236 -13.69 1.76 2.22
C VAL A 236 -12.46 1.75 3.12
N LEU A 237 -11.48 0.94 2.76
CA LEU A 237 -10.25 0.78 3.53
C LEU A 237 -9.06 1.27 2.70
N ILE A 238 -8.30 2.20 3.27
CA ILE A 238 -7.15 2.82 2.63
C ILE A 238 -5.94 2.66 3.55
N LEU A 239 -4.77 2.47 2.96
CA LEU A 239 -3.49 2.58 3.64
C LEU A 239 -2.75 3.81 3.11
N ALA A 240 -2.52 4.79 3.97
CA ALA A 240 -1.66 5.92 3.67
C ALA A 240 -0.26 5.70 4.23
N ARG A 241 0.77 6.15 3.50
CA ARG A 241 2.17 6.05 3.86
C ARG A 241 2.87 7.39 3.66
N SER A 242 3.81 7.72 4.55
CA SER A 242 4.70 8.87 4.36
C SER A 242 5.99 8.71 5.16
N SER A 243 7.12 9.19 4.62
CA SER A 243 8.37 9.36 5.35
C SER A 243 8.43 10.73 6.07
N SER A 244 7.36 11.53 6.01
CA SER A 244 7.21 12.82 6.68
C SER A 244 5.97 12.82 7.56
N GLU A 245 6.11 13.04 8.87
CA GLU A 245 4.98 13.06 9.81
C GLU A 245 3.92 14.12 9.44
N SER A 246 4.37 15.33 9.06
CA SER A 246 3.43 16.38 8.66
C SER A 246 2.66 16.07 7.38
N MET A 247 3.27 15.31 6.46
CA MET A 247 2.60 14.87 5.24
C MET A 247 1.70 13.65 5.48
N MET A 248 2.03 12.82 6.49
CA MET A 248 1.13 11.76 6.97
C MET A 248 -0.16 12.38 7.53
N ASP A 249 -0.04 13.42 8.35
CA ASP A 249 -1.20 14.15 8.89
C ASP A 249 -2.00 14.82 7.77
N TYR A 250 -1.31 15.40 6.79
CA TYR A 250 -1.98 16.05 5.65
C TYR A 250 -2.78 15.06 4.81
N ILE A 251 -2.18 13.92 4.39
CA ILE A 251 -2.91 12.93 3.58
C ILE A 251 -4.05 12.30 4.38
N GLY A 252 -3.85 12.05 5.68
CA GLY A 252 -4.92 11.58 6.57
C GLY A 252 -6.10 12.55 6.60
N THR A 253 -5.84 13.84 6.83
CA THR A 253 -6.88 14.89 6.84
C THR A 253 -7.58 15.03 5.48
N MET A 254 -6.83 14.89 4.38
CA MET A 254 -7.40 14.95 3.03
C MET A 254 -8.38 13.80 2.79
N LEU A 255 -8.00 12.58 3.16
CA LEU A 255 -8.87 11.39 3.04
C LEU A 255 -10.09 11.50 3.97
N GLU A 256 -9.89 11.95 5.21
CA GLU A 256 -10.98 12.20 6.16
C GLU A 256 -11.97 13.22 5.61
N SER A 257 -11.49 14.35 5.08
CA SER A 257 -12.33 15.39 4.50
C SER A 257 -13.13 14.87 3.32
N CYS A 258 -12.50 14.07 2.44
CA CYS A 258 -13.13 13.49 1.27
C CYS A 258 -14.35 12.61 1.68
N PHE A 259 -14.17 11.67 2.59
CA PHE A 259 -15.24 10.76 3.00
C PHE A 259 -16.27 11.40 3.94
N ASN A 260 -15.87 12.37 4.77
CA ASN A 260 -16.81 13.14 5.58
C ASN A 260 -17.78 13.96 4.72
N MET A 261 -17.35 14.51 3.58
CA MET A 261 -18.23 15.20 2.64
C MET A 261 -19.30 14.26 2.05
N ALA A 262 -19.01 12.97 1.93
CA ALA A 262 -19.96 11.93 1.52
C ALA A 262 -20.82 11.38 2.67
N GLY A 263 -20.74 11.96 3.87
CA GLY A 263 -21.49 11.51 5.05
C GLY A 263 -20.98 10.22 5.68
N MET A 264 -19.79 9.75 5.30
CA MET A 264 -19.17 8.54 5.86
C MET A 264 -18.42 8.89 7.16
N LYS A 265 -18.46 7.99 8.15
CA LYS A 265 -17.61 8.07 9.33
C LYS A 265 -16.22 7.59 9.00
N VAL A 266 -15.20 8.36 9.39
CA VAL A 266 -13.79 7.99 9.18
C VAL A 266 -13.12 7.63 10.51
N GLU A 267 -12.36 6.55 10.51
CA GLU A 267 -11.59 6.05 11.66
C GLU A 267 -10.15 5.78 11.23
N PHE A 268 -9.20 6.19 12.09
CA PHE A 268 -7.77 5.91 11.92
C PHE A 268 -7.34 4.80 12.87
N SER A 269 -6.47 3.93 12.41
CA SER A 269 -5.92 2.86 13.24
C SER A 269 -4.55 2.39 12.75
N GLY A 270 -3.81 1.67 13.60
CA GLY A 270 -2.53 1.07 13.24
C GLY A 270 -1.51 2.08 12.71
N ARG A 271 -1.50 3.31 13.27
CA ARG A 271 -0.46 4.30 12.93
C ARG A 271 0.87 3.85 13.52
N TYR A 272 1.88 3.88 12.69
CA TYR A 272 3.29 3.75 13.08
C TYR A 272 4.09 4.87 12.43
N GLY A 273 5.13 5.33 13.14
CA GLY A 273 5.93 6.49 12.74
C GLY A 273 6.82 6.23 11.54
N ALA A 274 7.27 7.30 10.93
CA ALA A 274 8.28 7.26 9.89
C ALA A 274 9.67 7.28 10.51
N TRP A 275 10.61 6.54 9.92
CA TRP A 275 12.03 6.80 10.13
C TRP A 275 12.43 7.93 9.19
N GLN A 276 12.59 9.14 9.76
CA GLN A 276 12.96 10.33 8.99
C GLN A 276 14.31 10.12 8.30
N PRO A 277 14.41 10.35 6.99
CA PRO A 277 15.66 10.16 6.27
C PRO A 277 16.79 11.05 6.83
N ASN A 278 17.90 10.44 7.26
CA ASN A 278 19.11 11.13 7.69
C ASN A 278 20.23 10.96 6.66
N PHE A 279 20.35 11.92 5.73
CA PHE A 279 21.41 11.92 4.72
C PHE A 279 22.74 12.47 5.23
N ASP A 280 22.78 13.05 6.44
CA ASP A 280 23.97 13.55 7.12
C ASP A 280 24.53 12.53 8.13
N SER A 281 24.03 11.28 8.11
CA SER A 281 24.48 10.19 8.96
C SER A 281 25.97 9.93 8.79
N GLN A 282 26.72 9.99 9.90
CA GLN A 282 28.17 9.75 9.87
C GLN A 282 28.48 8.27 9.63
N ILE A 283 27.70 7.36 10.20
CA ILE A 283 27.91 5.93 9.98
C ILE A 283 27.63 5.56 8.52
N THR A 284 26.58 6.10 7.93
CA THR A 284 26.26 5.85 6.51
C THR A 284 27.37 6.35 5.60
N ALA A 285 27.90 7.56 5.84
CA ALA A 285 29.01 8.11 5.05
C ALA A 285 30.26 7.21 5.12
N GLN A 286 30.62 6.75 6.31
CA GLN A 286 31.74 5.83 6.51
C GLN A 286 31.49 4.49 5.83
N MET A 287 30.29 3.93 5.92
CA MET A 287 29.96 2.66 5.28
C MET A 287 30.02 2.73 3.75
N VAL A 288 29.58 3.85 3.16
CA VAL A 288 29.70 4.09 1.70
C VAL A 288 31.16 4.10 1.27
N GLU A 289 32.03 4.78 2.01
CA GLU A 289 33.47 4.85 1.73
C GLU A 289 34.12 3.46 1.85
N ILE A 290 33.89 2.75 2.95
CA ILE A 290 34.42 1.38 3.16
C ILE A 290 33.91 0.42 2.08
N TYR A 291 32.62 0.48 1.72
CA TYR A 291 32.05 -0.39 0.70
C TYR A 291 32.76 -0.20 -0.65
N LYS A 292 32.98 1.07 -1.04
CA LYS A 292 33.70 1.41 -2.26
C LYS A 292 35.15 0.93 -2.23
N GLU A 293 35.85 1.13 -1.10
CA GLU A 293 37.23 0.68 -0.95
C GLU A 293 37.37 -0.85 -1.02
N MET A 294 36.41 -1.58 -0.40
CA MET A 294 36.49 -3.05 -0.33
C MET A 294 36.09 -3.75 -1.64
N PHE A 295 35.12 -3.19 -2.38
CA PHE A 295 34.49 -3.88 -3.50
C PHE A 295 34.67 -3.19 -4.85
N ASP A 296 35.19 -1.97 -4.88
CA ASP A 296 35.30 -1.12 -6.09
C ASP A 296 33.91 -0.89 -6.74
N GLU A 297 32.86 -0.82 -5.88
CA GLU A 297 31.46 -0.59 -6.26
C GLU A 297 30.91 0.60 -5.50
N GLU A 298 30.01 1.38 -6.14
CA GLU A 298 29.30 2.46 -5.44
C GLU A 298 28.10 1.88 -4.67
N ALA A 299 27.99 2.22 -3.40
CA ALA A 299 26.81 1.91 -2.61
C ALA A 299 25.70 2.92 -2.92
N LEU A 300 24.44 2.46 -2.87
CA LEU A 300 23.26 3.30 -3.08
C LEU A 300 22.61 3.63 -1.73
N VAL A 301 22.57 4.92 -1.37
CA VAL A 301 21.84 5.38 -0.17
C VAL A 301 20.38 5.61 -0.54
N GLN A 302 19.47 4.95 0.17
CA GLN A 302 18.06 4.92 -0.16
C GLN A 302 17.13 5.19 1.03
N VAL A 303 15.88 5.49 0.70
CA VAL A 303 14.73 5.53 1.62
C VAL A 303 13.70 4.54 1.10
N VAL A 304 13.21 3.64 1.95
CA VAL A 304 12.17 2.66 1.57
C VAL A 304 10.79 3.23 1.84
N HIS A 305 9.90 3.08 0.88
CA HIS A 305 8.49 3.48 1.06
C HIS A 305 7.66 2.33 1.67
N ALA A 306 8.23 1.68 2.69
CA ALA A 306 7.64 0.60 3.49
C ALA A 306 8.03 0.79 4.96
N GLY A 307 7.41 0.06 5.89
CA GLY A 307 7.80 0.05 7.30
C GLY A 307 9.08 -0.75 7.50
N LEU A 308 9.92 -0.30 8.43
CA LEU A 308 11.07 -1.05 8.97
C LEU A 308 11.09 -0.88 10.49
N GLU A 309 11.64 -1.87 11.21
CA GLU A 309 11.81 -1.76 12.68
C GLU A 309 12.60 -0.52 13.11
N CYS A 310 13.48 -0.02 12.24
CA CYS A 310 14.23 1.22 12.46
C CYS A 310 13.32 2.43 12.75
N SER A 311 12.09 2.47 12.22
CA SER A 311 11.14 3.55 12.52
C SER A 311 10.73 3.54 13.99
N LEU A 312 10.37 2.37 14.51
CA LEU A 312 9.95 2.21 15.90
C LEU A 312 11.12 2.33 16.89
N ILE A 313 12.30 1.83 16.50
CA ILE A 313 13.52 1.99 17.31
C ILE A 313 13.90 3.46 17.38
N GLY A 314 13.87 4.20 16.28
CA GLY A 314 14.18 5.62 16.23
C GLY A 314 13.20 6.49 17.04
N GLU A 315 11.94 6.09 17.21
CA GLU A 315 11.01 6.76 18.12
C GLU A 315 11.43 6.63 19.59
N VAL A 316 11.97 5.47 19.98
CA VAL A 316 12.43 5.20 21.35
C VAL A 316 13.82 5.80 21.59
N TYR A 317 14.67 5.82 20.57
CA TYR A 317 16.07 6.26 20.65
C TYR A 317 16.37 7.33 19.56
N PRO A 318 15.86 8.57 19.71
CA PRO A 318 15.91 9.59 18.65
C PRO A 318 17.32 10.10 18.32
N ASP A 319 18.28 9.91 19.22
CA ASP A 319 19.68 10.34 19.05
C ASP A 319 20.57 9.25 18.44
N MET A 320 20.03 8.05 18.20
CA MET A 320 20.78 6.92 17.65
C MET A 320 20.93 7.05 16.13
N ASP A 321 22.16 6.90 15.62
CA ASP A 321 22.42 6.89 14.17
C ASP A 321 22.10 5.50 13.60
N LEU A 322 21.14 5.43 12.70
CA LEU A 322 20.51 4.21 12.21
C LEU A 322 20.83 4.00 10.73
N VAL A 323 21.18 2.78 10.35
CA VAL A 323 21.29 2.35 8.95
C VAL A 323 20.80 0.91 8.80
N SER A 324 20.03 0.64 7.74
CA SER A 324 19.62 -0.73 7.40
C SER A 324 20.32 -1.17 6.11
N PHE A 325 20.89 -2.37 6.11
CA PHE A 325 21.56 -3.00 4.99
C PHE A 325 21.57 -4.52 5.16
N GLY A 326 21.80 -5.27 4.09
CA GLY A 326 21.72 -6.73 4.18
C GLY A 326 22.19 -7.45 2.94
N PRO A 327 22.13 -8.80 2.95
CA PRO A 327 22.39 -9.61 1.77
C PRO A 327 21.24 -9.51 0.78
N THR A 328 21.44 -9.99 -0.45
CA THR A 328 20.38 -9.96 -1.48
C THR A 328 19.38 -11.09 -1.28
N LEU A 329 18.13 -10.74 -1.09
CA LEU A 329 16.95 -11.60 -1.13
C LEU A 329 16.18 -11.42 -2.45
N ARG A 330 15.36 -12.37 -2.80
CA ARG A 330 14.44 -12.32 -3.94
C ARG A 330 13.11 -12.93 -3.56
N SER A 331 12.03 -12.27 -3.99
CA SER A 331 10.66 -12.66 -3.70
C SER A 331 10.35 -12.80 -2.19
N PRO A 332 10.74 -11.80 -1.35
CA PRO A 332 10.46 -11.84 0.08
C PRO A 332 8.93 -11.97 0.32
N HIS A 333 8.55 -12.49 1.48
CA HIS A 333 7.16 -12.73 1.89
C HIS A 333 6.35 -13.67 0.96
N THR A 334 7.03 -14.46 0.14
CA THR A 334 6.38 -15.44 -0.75
C THR A 334 6.96 -16.85 -0.58
N PRO A 335 6.23 -17.90 -1.00
CA PRO A 335 6.78 -19.26 -1.01
C PRO A 335 8.03 -19.46 -1.90
N ASP A 336 8.29 -18.51 -2.81
CA ASP A 336 9.43 -18.52 -3.73
C ASP A 336 10.62 -17.69 -3.21
N GLU A 337 10.61 -17.30 -1.95
CA GLU A 337 11.68 -16.53 -1.31
C GLU A 337 13.04 -17.25 -1.41
N ARG A 338 14.06 -16.51 -1.81
CA ARG A 338 15.41 -17.02 -2.04
C ARG A 338 16.48 -16.04 -1.58
N CYS A 339 17.49 -16.54 -0.90
CA CYS A 339 18.68 -15.79 -0.52
C CYS A 339 19.82 -16.04 -1.54
N HIS A 340 20.46 -14.96 -1.98
CA HIS A 340 21.63 -15.04 -2.86
C HIS A 340 22.89 -15.35 -2.03
N ILE A 341 23.29 -16.63 -1.96
CA ILE A 341 24.39 -17.12 -1.12
C ILE A 341 25.68 -16.30 -1.28
N PRO A 342 26.16 -15.92 -2.49
CA PRO A 342 27.35 -15.10 -2.63
C PRO A 342 27.26 -13.73 -1.95
N SER A 343 26.05 -13.12 -1.92
CA SER A 343 25.86 -11.84 -1.23
C SER A 343 25.97 -11.96 0.29
N VAL A 344 25.61 -13.12 0.86
CA VAL A 344 25.80 -13.39 2.30
C VAL A 344 27.28 -13.39 2.67
N ALA A 345 28.11 -14.00 1.84
CA ALA A 345 29.57 -14.00 2.06
C ALA A 345 30.15 -12.58 1.94
N LYS A 346 29.69 -11.80 0.93
CA LYS A 346 30.09 -10.41 0.73
C LYS A 346 29.65 -9.53 1.90
N PHE A 347 28.39 -9.68 2.34
CA PHE A 347 27.83 -8.99 3.51
C PHE A 347 28.64 -9.27 4.78
N TRP A 348 28.98 -10.54 5.03
CA TRP A 348 29.77 -10.94 6.20
C TRP A 348 31.17 -10.34 6.22
N VAL A 349 31.83 -10.22 5.06
CA VAL A 349 33.14 -9.58 4.94
C VAL A 349 33.04 -8.08 5.19
N PHE A 350 31.96 -7.44 4.72
CA PHE A 350 31.70 -6.02 4.92
C PHE A 350 31.37 -5.68 6.40
N LEU A 351 30.65 -6.56 7.08
CA LEU A 351 30.28 -6.39 8.49
C LEU A 351 31.47 -6.48 9.45
N LYS A 352 32.56 -7.15 9.10
CA LYS A 352 33.79 -7.29 9.90
C LYS A 352 34.72 -6.11 9.81
#